data_579f2f1dc31a675bf1e3d51cfd315e84
#
_entry.id   579f2f1dc31a675bf1e3d51cfd315e84
#
_cell.length_a   1.000
_cell.length_b   1.000
_cell.length_c   1.000
_cell.angle_alpha   90.00
_cell.angle_beta   90.00
_cell.angle_gamma   90.00
#
_symmetry.space_group_name_H-M   'P 1'
#
loop_
_entity.id
_entity.type
_entity.pdbx_description
1 polymer ?
#
loop_
_entity_poly.entity_id
_entity_poly.type
_entity_poly.pdbx_seq_one_letter_code
_entity_poly.pdbx_strand_id
1 'polypeptide(L)'
;MRLALDTNVLGYAAGVGDDEPKRRRAVQMLKAAARHDVVIPTQVAGELYNILTRKAGHPPKVARKIVEDWSAGVGLTAHSAATMATALEGAAFFNLQIWDALILTIAAEAGCGLLLSEDMQDGFVYRGVTVANPFAETPHPLLASLMETPS
;
A
#
# COMPACT_ATOMS: atom_id res chain seq x y z
N MET A 1 -12.89 8.78 2.92
CA MET A 1 -11.57 8.60 3.57
C MET A 1 -10.51 8.47 2.50
N ARG A 2 -9.34 9.06 2.72
CA ARG A 2 -8.20 8.87 1.84
C ARG A 2 -7.29 7.80 2.43
N LEU A 3 -6.87 6.84 1.63
CA LEU A 3 -6.03 5.73 2.08
C LEU A 3 -4.92 5.43 1.08
N ALA A 4 -3.81 4.91 1.60
CA ALA A 4 -2.66 4.48 0.81
C ALA A 4 -2.56 2.96 0.80
N LEU A 5 -1.98 2.42 -0.27
CA LEU A 5 -1.74 0.99 -0.44
C LEU A 5 -0.24 0.72 -0.48
N ASP A 6 0.19 -0.28 0.28
CA ASP A 6 1.54 -0.82 0.21
C ASP A 6 1.60 -1.91 -0.87
N THR A 7 2.81 -2.28 -1.23
CA THR A 7 3.12 -3.14 -2.38
C THR A 7 2.47 -4.52 -2.29
N ASN A 8 2.50 -5.17 -1.12
CA ASN A 8 2.04 -6.55 -1.00
C ASN A 8 0.55 -6.73 -1.27
N VAL A 9 -0.27 -5.74 -0.94
CA VAL A 9 -1.72 -5.80 -1.22
C VAL A 9 -1.95 -5.89 -2.73
N LEU A 10 -1.26 -5.05 -3.50
CA LEU A 10 -1.32 -5.07 -4.97
C LEU A 10 -0.72 -6.36 -5.53
N GLY A 11 0.39 -6.80 -4.96
CA GLY A 11 1.06 -8.03 -5.37
C GLY A 11 0.19 -9.27 -5.21
N TYR A 12 -0.44 -9.43 -4.06
CA TYR A 12 -1.35 -10.58 -3.84
C TYR A 12 -2.55 -10.53 -4.77
N ALA A 13 -3.12 -9.36 -5.00
CA ALA A 13 -4.23 -9.20 -5.94
C ALA A 13 -3.82 -9.59 -7.37
N ALA A 14 -2.56 -9.39 -7.73
CA ALA A 14 -2.00 -9.80 -9.02
C ALA A 14 -1.55 -11.26 -9.05
N GLY A 15 -1.75 -12.02 -7.98
CA GLY A 15 -1.42 -13.46 -7.91
C GLY A 15 -0.01 -13.79 -7.45
N VAL A 16 0.76 -12.80 -6.98
CA VAL A 16 2.11 -13.05 -6.47
C VAL A 16 2.04 -13.96 -5.23
N GLY A 17 2.89 -14.98 -5.17
CA GLY A 17 3.01 -15.89 -4.04
C GLY A 17 2.08 -17.11 -4.06
N ASP A 18 1.24 -17.26 -5.07
CA ASP A 18 0.31 -18.40 -5.24
C ASP A 18 -0.52 -18.70 -3.98
N ASP A 19 -0.88 -17.66 -3.23
CA ASP A 19 -1.70 -17.76 -2.01
C ASP A 19 -3.12 -17.32 -2.35
N GLU A 20 -3.98 -18.26 -2.65
CA GLU A 20 -5.36 -17.99 -3.09
C GLU A 20 -6.20 -17.26 -2.03
N PRO A 21 -6.16 -17.64 -0.73
CA PRO A 21 -6.87 -16.88 0.29
C PRO A 21 -6.41 -15.42 0.37
N LYS A 22 -5.12 -15.14 0.32
CA LYS A 22 -4.59 -13.78 0.33
C LYS A 22 -4.96 -13.02 -0.94
N ARG A 23 -4.91 -13.68 -2.10
CA ARG A 23 -5.33 -13.05 -3.36
C ARG A 23 -6.78 -12.60 -3.29
N ARG A 24 -7.68 -13.46 -2.85
CA ARG A 24 -9.11 -13.12 -2.70
C ARG A 24 -9.32 -11.98 -1.73
N ARG A 25 -8.62 -12.01 -0.59
CA ARG A 25 -8.71 -10.95 0.42
C ARG A 25 -8.21 -9.62 -0.14
N ALA A 26 -7.07 -9.64 -0.83
CA ALA A 26 -6.52 -8.43 -1.47
C ALA A 26 -7.47 -7.85 -2.50
N VAL A 27 -8.08 -8.69 -3.35
CA VAL A 27 -9.07 -8.24 -4.34
C VAL A 27 -10.29 -7.61 -3.64
N GLN A 28 -10.79 -8.18 -2.56
CA GLN A 28 -11.88 -7.61 -1.77
C GLN A 28 -11.50 -6.23 -1.21
N MET A 29 -10.27 -6.12 -0.66
CA MET A 29 -9.77 -4.85 -0.14
C MET A 29 -9.71 -3.78 -1.23
N LEU A 30 -9.19 -4.13 -2.39
CA LEU A 30 -9.07 -3.18 -3.51
C LEU A 30 -10.44 -2.74 -4.02
N LYS A 31 -11.41 -3.63 -4.07
CA LYS A 31 -12.79 -3.27 -4.44
C LYS A 31 -13.40 -2.30 -3.43
N ALA A 32 -13.19 -2.54 -2.15
CA ALA A 32 -13.65 -1.64 -1.10
C ALA A 32 -12.93 -0.29 -1.17
N ALA A 33 -11.61 -0.31 -1.35
CA ALA A 33 -10.77 0.89 -1.46
C ALA A 33 -11.16 1.76 -2.67
N ALA A 34 -11.57 1.14 -3.76
CA ALA A 34 -11.96 1.85 -4.99
C ALA A 34 -13.15 2.80 -4.80
N ARG A 35 -13.90 2.65 -3.72
CA ARG A 35 -15.00 3.56 -3.34
C ARG A 35 -14.51 4.77 -2.55
N HIS A 36 -13.22 4.84 -2.27
CA HIS A 36 -12.58 5.89 -1.52
C HIS A 36 -11.47 6.53 -2.33
N ASP A 37 -10.82 7.54 -1.77
CA ASP A 37 -9.71 8.24 -2.41
C ASP A 37 -8.41 7.48 -2.13
N VAL A 38 -7.88 6.81 -3.15
CA VAL A 38 -6.72 5.91 -3.02
C VAL A 38 -5.45 6.61 -3.49
N VAL A 39 -4.39 6.47 -2.71
CA VAL A 39 -3.05 6.98 -3.00
C VAL A 39 -2.10 5.79 -3.18
N ILE A 40 -1.36 5.77 -4.27
CA ILE A 40 -0.27 4.81 -4.49
C ILE A 40 1.03 5.59 -4.59
N PRO A 41 1.94 5.47 -3.60
CA PRO A 41 3.26 6.09 -3.70
C PRO A 41 4.03 5.59 -4.92
N THR A 42 4.78 6.47 -5.57
CA THR A 42 5.62 6.11 -6.73
C THR A 42 6.53 4.93 -6.42
N GLN A 43 7.08 4.88 -5.21
CA GLN A 43 7.93 3.78 -4.77
C GLN A 43 7.20 2.43 -4.82
N VAL A 44 5.92 2.40 -4.46
CA VAL A 44 5.12 1.16 -4.49
C VAL A 44 5.05 0.62 -5.91
N ALA A 45 4.93 1.48 -6.92
CA ALA A 45 4.93 1.05 -8.32
C ALA A 45 6.24 0.34 -8.70
N GLY A 46 7.38 0.89 -8.28
CA GLY A 46 8.70 0.26 -8.53
C GLY A 46 8.85 -1.07 -7.80
N GLU A 47 8.43 -1.14 -6.55
CA GLU A 47 8.46 -2.39 -5.78
C GLU A 47 7.54 -3.45 -6.38
N LEU A 48 6.35 -3.05 -6.83
CA LEU A 48 5.42 -3.96 -7.49
C LEU A 48 6.04 -4.55 -8.77
N TYR A 49 6.66 -3.72 -9.61
CA TYR A 49 7.38 -4.19 -10.77
C TYR A 49 8.43 -5.24 -10.39
N ASN A 50 9.20 -4.98 -9.33
CA ASN A 50 10.23 -5.92 -8.88
C ASN A 50 9.66 -7.26 -8.43
N ILE A 51 8.60 -7.28 -7.65
CA ILE A 51 8.02 -8.56 -7.19
C ILE A 51 7.34 -9.32 -8.34
N LEU A 52 6.75 -8.62 -9.29
CA LEU A 52 6.15 -9.26 -10.47
C LEU A 52 7.19 -9.94 -11.33
N THR A 53 8.35 -9.33 -11.51
CA THR A 53 9.43 -9.93 -12.34
C THR A 53 10.22 -10.97 -11.56
N ARG A 54 10.62 -10.67 -10.32
CA ARG A 54 11.55 -11.51 -9.55
C ARG A 54 10.89 -12.66 -8.82
N LYS A 55 9.70 -12.44 -8.24
CA LYS A 55 8.99 -13.49 -7.50
C LYS A 55 7.99 -14.24 -8.37
N ALA A 56 7.17 -13.53 -9.14
CA ALA A 56 6.15 -14.15 -9.97
C ALA A 56 6.67 -14.59 -11.35
N GLY A 57 7.87 -14.17 -11.74
CA GLY A 57 8.50 -14.58 -12.98
C GLY A 57 7.85 -14.03 -14.25
N HIS A 58 7.09 -12.94 -14.14
CA HIS A 58 6.50 -12.30 -15.31
C HIS A 58 7.59 -11.71 -16.21
N PRO A 59 7.43 -11.78 -17.54
CA PRO A 59 8.27 -11.02 -18.44
C PRO A 59 8.18 -9.52 -18.15
N PRO A 60 9.28 -8.75 -18.32
CA PRO A 60 9.28 -7.32 -18.02
C PRO A 60 8.13 -6.53 -18.65
N LYS A 61 7.79 -6.84 -19.90
CA LYS A 61 6.68 -6.16 -20.61
C LYS A 61 5.32 -6.41 -19.93
N VAL A 62 5.10 -7.63 -19.42
CA VAL A 62 3.88 -7.99 -18.72
C VAL A 62 3.82 -7.29 -17.36
N ALA A 63 4.92 -7.30 -16.61
CA ALA A 63 5.00 -6.62 -15.32
C ALA A 63 4.74 -5.11 -15.47
N ARG A 64 5.34 -4.48 -16.48
CA ARG A 64 5.12 -3.08 -16.81
C ARG A 64 3.64 -2.79 -17.05
N LYS A 65 2.98 -3.63 -17.85
CA LYS A 65 1.55 -3.46 -18.16
C LYS A 65 0.68 -3.53 -16.93
N ILE A 66 0.96 -4.47 -16.02
CA ILE A 66 0.22 -4.61 -14.76
C ILE A 66 0.36 -3.34 -13.91
N VAL A 67 1.59 -2.83 -13.76
CA VAL A 67 1.85 -1.61 -12.99
C VAL A 67 1.17 -0.39 -13.63
N GLU A 68 1.27 -0.26 -14.94
CA GLU A 68 0.62 0.84 -15.67
C GLU A 68 -0.90 0.81 -15.54
N ASP A 69 -1.51 -0.37 -15.58
CA ASP A 69 -2.96 -0.51 -15.42
C ASP A 69 -3.41 -0.05 -14.02
N TRP A 70 -2.67 -0.41 -12.98
CA TRP A 70 -2.94 0.10 -11.62
C TRP A 70 -2.78 1.62 -11.55
N SER A 71 -1.71 2.15 -12.13
CA SER A 71 -1.40 3.58 -12.10
C SER A 71 -2.42 4.40 -12.88
N ALA A 72 -2.94 3.88 -14.00
CA ALA A 72 -3.90 4.59 -14.83
C ALA A 72 -5.24 4.83 -14.10
N GLY A 73 -5.65 3.87 -13.24
CA GLY A 73 -6.91 3.98 -12.50
C GLY A 73 -6.86 4.91 -11.29
N VAL A 74 -5.70 5.04 -10.66
CA VAL A 74 -5.55 5.74 -9.38
C VAL A 74 -4.60 6.93 -9.47
N GLY A 75 -3.57 6.82 -10.30
CA GLY A 75 -2.46 7.76 -10.35
C GLY A 75 -1.40 7.43 -9.29
N LEU A 76 -0.18 7.90 -9.54
CA LEU A 76 0.93 7.74 -8.62
C LEU A 76 1.19 9.05 -7.89
N THR A 77 1.51 8.96 -6.60
CA THR A 77 1.88 10.12 -5.79
C THR A 77 3.39 10.21 -5.65
N ALA A 78 3.98 11.24 -6.23
CA ALA A 78 5.40 11.51 -6.15
C ALA A 78 5.78 12.10 -4.78
N HIS A 79 7.07 12.09 -4.48
CA HIS A 79 7.60 12.68 -3.27
C HIS A 79 8.81 13.57 -3.60
N SER A 80 9.11 14.50 -2.69
CA SER A 80 10.21 15.44 -2.82
C SER A 80 11.43 15.02 -1.98
N ALA A 81 12.54 15.75 -2.15
CA ALA A 81 13.69 15.59 -1.26
C ALA A 81 13.33 15.90 0.20
N ALA A 82 12.45 16.87 0.43
CA ALA A 82 11.97 17.19 1.79
C ALA A 82 11.18 16.04 2.41
N THR A 83 10.39 15.33 1.61
CA THR A 83 9.68 14.11 2.04
C THR A 83 10.67 13.05 2.51
N MET A 84 11.74 12.83 1.76
CA MET A 84 12.78 11.87 2.14
C MET A 84 13.47 12.28 3.45
N ALA A 85 13.77 13.56 3.63
CA ALA A 85 14.35 14.06 4.88
C ALA A 85 13.44 13.78 6.09
N THR A 86 12.13 14.02 5.94
CA THR A 86 11.14 13.71 6.97
C THR A 86 11.06 12.19 7.23
N ALA A 87 11.13 11.40 6.18
CA ALA A 87 11.13 9.93 6.31
C ALA A 87 12.36 9.43 7.07
N LEU A 88 13.53 10.01 6.83
CA LEU A 88 14.76 9.67 7.56
C LEU A 88 14.63 10.00 9.06
N GLU A 89 14.05 11.16 9.39
CA GLU A 89 13.77 11.51 10.78
C GLU A 89 12.83 10.49 11.44
N GLY A 90 11.74 10.14 10.77
CA GLY A 90 10.78 9.15 11.26
C GLY A 90 11.40 7.76 11.42
N ALA A 91 12.21 7.34 10.45
CA ALA A 91 12.90 6.05 10.51
C ALA A 91 13.83 5.98 11.73
N ALA A 92 14.60 7.05 11.97
CA ALA A 92 15.52 7.11 13.11
C ALA A 92 14.76 7.17 14.45
N PHE A 93 13.70 7.95 14.53
CA PHE A 93 12.94 8.15 15.77
C PHE A 93 12.15 6.90 16.17
N PHE A 94 11.47 6.27 15.21
CA PHE A 94 10.61 5.11 15.47
C PHE A 94 11.29 3.77 15.21
N ASN A 95 12.57 3.78 14.82
CA ASN A 95 13.30 2.58 14.43
C ASN A 95 12.59 1.80 13.32
N LEU A 96 12.16 2.52 12.28
CA LEU A 96 11.52 1.94 11.11
C LEU A 96 12.54 1.69 10.00
N GLN A 97 12.25 0.72 9.16
CA GLN A 97 12.97 0.55 7.91
C GLN A 97 12.68 1.75 7.03
N ILE A 98 13.73 2.30 6.36
CA ILE A 98 13.59 3.59 5.64
C ILE A 98 12.50 3.59 4.57
N TRP A 99 12.35 2.49 3.83
CA TRP A 99 11.36 2.46 2.77
C TRP A 99 9.93 2.43 3.32
N ASP A 100 9.71 1.78 4.46
CA ASP A 100 8.43 1.82 5.19
C ASP A 100 8.15 3.24 5.69
N ALA A 101 9.16 3.90 6.27
CA ALA A 101 9.03 5.28 6.72
C ALA A 101 8.72 6.23 5.56
N LEU A 102 9.30 5.99 4.38
CA LEU A 102 9.01 6.80 3.19
C LEU A 102 7.55 6.65 2.75
N ILE A 103 7.05 5.43 2.67
CA ILE A 103 5.65 5.16 2.30
C ILE A 103 4.70 5.82 3.30
N LEU A 104 4.98 5.70 4.59
CA LEU A 104 4.19 6.35 5.65
C LEU A 104 4.22 7.87 5.53
N THR A 105 5.38 8.43 5.23
CA THR A 105 5.54 9.89 5.10
C THR A 105 4.78 10.40 3.88
N ILE A 106 4.86 9.70 2.75
CA ILE A 106 4.10 10.06 1.55
C ILE A 106 2.59 10.00 1.85
N ALA A 107 2.14 8.96 2.51
CA ALA A 107 0.73 8.83 2.89
C ALA A 107 0.29 9.98 3.81
N ALA A 108 1.10 10.34 4.79
CA ALA A 108 0.80 11.46 5.70
C ALA A 108 0.72 12.79 4.97
N GLU A 109 1.69 13.08 4.10
CA GLU A 109 1.71 14.32 3.32
C GLU A 109 0.53 14.40 2.34
N ALA A 110 0.08 13.26 1.84
CA ALA A 110 -1.10 13.19 0.96
C ALA A 110 -2.43 13.26 1.73
N GLY A 111 -2.40 13.36 3.05
CA GLY A 111 -3.61 13.45 3.88
C GLY A 111 -4.34 12.14 4.09
N CYS A 112 -3.65 11.00 3.95
CA CYS A 112 -4.25 9.70 4.20
C CYS A 112 -4.46 9.47 5.70
N GLY A 113 -5.57 8.84 6.06
CA GLY A 113 -5.83 8.40 7.43
C GLY A 113 -5.49 6.93 7.65
N LEU A 114 -5.28 6.18 6.57
CA LEU A 114 -5.08 4.73 6.62
C LEU A 114 -4.03 4.31 5.59
N LEU A 115 -3.15 3.38 5.99
CA LEU A 115 -2.24 2.68 5.09
C LEU A 115 -2.50 1.18 5.22
N LEU A 116 -2.84 0.52 4.12
CA LEU A 116 -2.98 -0.93 4.10
C LEU A 116 -1.62 -1.57 3.85
N SER A 117 -1.10 -2.28 4.85
CA SER A 117 0.22 -2.93 4.79
C SER A 117 0.23 -4.20 5.63
N GLU A 118 0.82 -5.26 5.09
CA GLU A 118 1.05 -6.52 5.81
C GLU A 118 2.34 -6.47 6.64
N ASP A 119 3.35 -5.76 6.15
CA ASP A 119 4.71 -5.82 6.69
C ASP A 119 4.95 -4.91 7.89
N MET A 120 4.13 -3.87 8.04
CA MET A 120 4.25 -2.93 9.16
C MET A 120 3.35 -3.36 10.31
N GLN A 121 3.64 -2.85 11.52
CA GLN A 121 2.86 -3.18 12.71
C GLN A 121 1.42 -2.70 12.58
N ASP A 122 0.46 -3.63 12.68
CA ASP A 122 -0.96 -3.34 12.66
C ASP A 122 -1.33 -2.41 13.82
N GLY A 123 -2.04 -1.33 13.52
CA GLY A 123 -2.44 -0.32 14.49
C GLY A 123 -1.41 0.77 14.76
N PHE A 124 -0.21 0.70 14.18
CA PHE A 124 0.78 1.77 14.35
C PHE A 124 0.28 3.07 13.74
N VAL A 125 0.44 4.18 14.46
CA VAL A 125 0.02 5.50 14.00
C VAL A 125 1.24 6.38 13.77
N TYR A 126 1.34 6.92 12.55
CA TYR A 126 2.43 7.78 12.14
C TYR A 126 1.84 9.05 11.51
N ARG A 127 2.04 10.20 12.15
CA ARG A 127 1.60 11.51 11.64
C ARG A 127 0.14 11.52 11.15
N GLY A 128 -0.75 10.85 11.90
CA GLY A 128 -2.17 10.74 11.57
C GLY A 128 -2.53 9.59 10.64
N VAL A 129 -1.56 8.83 10.15
CA VAL A 129 -1.79 7.63 9.33
C VAL A 129 -1.80 6.40 10.23
N THR A 130 -2.87 5.64 10.20
CA THR A 130 -2.97 4.36 10.91
C THR A 130 -2.65 3.23 9.95
N VAL A 131 -1.72 2.36 10.34
CA VAL A 131 -1.43 1.13 9.58
C VAL A 131 -2.48 0.08 9.92
N ALA A 132 -3.04 -0.57 8.91
CA ALA A 132 -3.93 -1.71 9.10
C ALA A 132 -3.49 -2.86 8.20
N ASN A 133 -3.34 -4.04 8.80
CA ASN A 133 -3.02 -5.26 8.06
C ASN A 133 -4.31 -5.86 7.50
N PRO A 134 -4.49 -5.88 6.16
CA PRO A 134 -5.71 -6.42 5.56
C PRO A 134 -5.84 -7.93 5.71
N PHE A 135 -4.77 -8.61 6.10
CA PHE A 135 -4.71 -10.07 6.24
C PHE A 135 -4.74 -10.52 7.71
N ALA A 136 -4.88 -9.58 8.65
CA ALA A 136 -5.01 -9.89 10.07
C ALA A 136 -6.30 -10.69 10.32
N GLU A 137 -6.25 -11.63 11.26
CA GLU A 137 -7.40 -12.46 11.64
C GLU A 137 -8.57 -11.59 12.10
N THR A 138 -8.26 -10.58 12.93
CA THR A 138 -9.23 -9.57 13.35
C THR A 138 -8.89 -8.24 12.68
N PRO A 139 -9.72 -7.74 11.75
CA PRO A 139 -9.43 -6.47 11.07
C PRO A 139 -9.42 -5.28 12.04
N HIS A 140 -8.50 -4.35 11.79
CA HIS A 140 -8.50 -3.08 12.51
C HIS A 140 -9.85 -2.36 12.33
N PRO A 141 -10.39 -1.66 13.37
CA PRO A 141 -11.70 -1.00 13.26
C PRO A 141 -11.84 -0.04 12.07
N LEU A 142 -10.79 0.70 11.72
CA LEU A 142 -10.83 1.59 10.55
C LEU A 142 -10.97 0.80 9.25
N LEU A 143 -10.32 -0.35 9.15
CA LEU A 143 -10.44 -1.23 7.98
C LEU A 143 -11.82 -1.86 7.92
N ALA A 144 -12.33 -2.34 9.04
CA ALA A 144 -13.69 -2.88 9.12
C ALA A 144 -14.73 -1.85 8.66
N SER A 145 -14.58 -0.61 9.12
CA SER A 145 -15.44 0.51 8.71
C SER A 145 -15.36 0.77 7.20
N LEU A 146 -14.17 0.71 6.62
CA LEU A 146 -13.98 0.85 5.16
C LEU A 146 -14.74 -0.22 4.38
N MET A 147 -14.71 -1.45 4.87
CA MET A 147 -15.36 -2.60 4.23
C MET A 147 -16.89 -2.53 4.28
N GLU A 148 -17.43 -1.91 5.33
CA GLU A 148 -18.87 -1.79 5.57
C GLU A 148 -19.51 -0.60 4.87
N THR A 149 -18.71 0.34 4.36
CA THR A 149 -19.25 1.53 3.71
C THR A 149 -20.07 1.13 2.48
N PRO A 150 -21.37 1.47 2.42
CA PRO A 150 -22.19 1.13 1.25
C PRO A 150 -21.70 1.84 -0.01
N SER A 151 -21.86 1.18 -1.12
CA SER A 151 -21.52 1.71 -2.45
C SER A 151 -22.46 2.83 -2.87
#